data_30cd17bd748d9f2f7191221e395476ee
#
_entry.id   30cd17bd748d9f2f7191221e395476ee
#
_cell.length_a   1.000
_cell.length_b   1.000
_cell.length_c   1.000
_cell.angle_alpha   90.00
_cell.angle_beta   90.00
_cell.angle_gamma   90.00
#
_symmetry.space_group_name_H-M   'P 1'
#
loop_
_entity.id
_entity.type
_entity.pdbx_description
1 polymer ?
#
loop_
_entity_poly.entity_id
_entity_poly.type
_entity_poly.pdbx_seq_one_letter_code
_entity_poly.pdbx_strand_id
1 'polypeptide(L)'
;MIEVENLYKSYGTKEIFKNQSITLDNHCIYALVGVNGIGKSTFLNAITQPYLLDKGVVKIDGIYSSEFQAKYHYAFVPDTKEMFLNLTGKEYLDFVCGLYNQRERCTDLISDYITNLKLENSLDMTIQTYSLGMKQKIYLIGALISNAQNIILDEPFNGLDPESVAVLKGILLSFRDKG
;
A
#
# COMPACT_ATOMS: atom_id res chain seq x y z
N MET A 1 4.54 -4.77 12.78
CA MET A 1 4.12 -6.19 12.85
C MET A 1 2.63 -6.30 12.58
N ILE A 2 2.23 -7.27 11.76
CA ILE A 2 0.81 -7.52 11.48
C ILE A 2 0.44 -8.93 11.98
N GLU A 3 -0.57 -9.00 12.83
CA GLU A 3 -1.06 -10.25 13.42
C GLU A 3 -2.49 -10.50 12.94
N VAL A 4 -2.71 -11.68 12.37
CA VAL A 4 -4.03 -12.15 11.92
C VAL A 4 -4.38 -13.39 12.70
N GLU A 5 -5.51 -13.40 13.39
CA GLU A 5 -5.95 -14.50 14.23
C GLU A 5 -7.34 -14.99 13.81
N ASN A 6 -7.44 -16.31 13.61
CA ASN A 6 -8.70 -17.00 13.34
C ASN A 6 -9.52 -16.38 12.20
N LEU A 7 -8.86 -16.04 11.10
CA LEU A 7 -9.47 -15.41 9.94
C LEU A 7 -10.47 -16.34 9.24
N TYR A 8 -11.70 -15.86 9.07
CA TYR A 8 -12.74 -16.48 8.25
C TYR A 8 -13.25 -15.49 7.23
N LYS A 9 -13.40 -15.92 5.99
CA LYS A 9 -13.99 -15.14 4.92
C LYS A 9 -14.62 -16.04 3.86
N SER A 10 -15.86 -15.73 3.50
CA SER A 10 -16.61 -16.41 2.45
C SER A 10 -17.30 -15.40 1.52
N TYR A 11 -17.51 -15.79 0.29
CA TYR A 11 -18.36 -15.10 -0.68
C TYR A 11 -19.46 -16.06 -1.15
N GLY A 12 -20.67 -15.86 -0.69
CA GLY A 12 -21.76 -16.82 -0.88
C GLY A 12 -21.41 -18.19 -0.30
N THR A 13 -21.39 -19.21 -1.12
CA THR A 13 -21.00 -20.58 -0.73
C THR A 13 -19.51 -20.87 -0.83
N LYS A 14 -18.73 -19.96 -1.40
CA LYS A 14 -17.28 -20.14 -1.58
C LYS A 14 -16.53 -19.65 -0.35
N GLU A 15 -15.96 -20.57 0.40
CA GLU A 15 -15.07 -20.31 1.54
C GLU A 15 -13.68 -19.94 0.98
N ILE A 16 -13.16 -18.75 1.35
CA ILE A 16 -11.83 -18.27 0.94
C ILE A 16 -10.82 -18.55 2.06
N PHE A 17 -11.16 -18.19 3.29
CA PHE A 17 -10.36 -18.46 4.47
C PHE A 17 -11.18 -19.16 5.53
N LYS A 18 -10.56 -20.15 6.17
CA LYS A 18 -11.13 -20.94 7.25
C LYS A 18 -10.12 -21.09 8.38
N ASN A 19 -10.33 -20.34 9.45
CA ASN A 19 -9.49 -20.39 10.65
C ASN A 19 -8.00 -20.20 10.37
N GLN A 20 -7.67 -19.22 9.50
CA GLN A 20 -6.27 -18.94 9.19
C GLN A 20 -5.68 -17.95 10.19
N SER A 21 -4.46 -18.21 10.64
CA SER A 21 -3.70 -17.29 11.51
C SER A 21 -2.28 -17.16 10.97
N ILE A 22 -1.77 -15.93 10.99
CA ILE A 22 -0.40 -15.63 10.56
C ILE A 22 0.11 -14.38 11.26
N THR A 23 1.40 -14.36 11.54
CA THR A 23 2.13 -13.18 12.00
C THR A 23 3.14 -12.77 10.94
N LEU A 24 3.13 -11.48 10.59
CA LEU A 24 4.10 -10.86 9.69
C LEU A 24 4.96 -9.92 10.51
N ASP A 25 6.21 -10.28 10.69
CA ASP A 25 7.16 -9.53 11.52
C ASP A 25 7.62 -8.24 10.87
N ASN A 26 8.09 -7.30 11.69
CA ASN A 26 8.71 -6.06 11.23
C ASN A 26 10.05 -6.35 10.51
N HIS A 27 10.54 -5.39 9.74
CA HIS A 27 11.80 -5.47 8.99
C HIS A 27 11.85 -6.64 7.98
N CYS A 28 10.71 -7.12 7.52
CA CYS A 28 10.59 -8.20 6.56
C CYS A 28 9.78 -7.76 5.33
N ILE A 29 10.12 -8.34 4.18
CA ILE A 29 9.29 -8.25 2.97
C ILE A 29 8.63 -9.61 2.78
N TYR A 30 7.31 -9.63 2.79
CA TYR A 30 6.51 -10.82 2.54
C TYR A 30 5.90 -10.74 1.14
N ALA A 31 6.03 -11.80 0.36
CA ALA A 31 5.39 -11.93 -0.93
C ALA A 31 4.22 -12.91 -0.86
N LEU A 32 3.02 -12.42 -1.09
CA LEU A 32 1.83 -13.25 -1.18
C LEU A 32 1.69 -13.81 -2.60
N VAL A 33 2.00 -15.08 -2.78
CA VAL A 33 2.05 -15.75 -4.08
C VAL A 33 0.92 -16.76 -4.21
N GLY A 34 0.29 -16.81 -5.36
CA GLY A 34 -0.79 -17.76 -5.66
C GLY A 34 -1.49 -17.44 -6.98
N VAL A 35 -2.26 -18.39 -7.49
CA VAL A 35 -3.04 -18.20 -8.72
C VAL A 35 -4.10 -17.11 -8.56
N ASN A 36 -4.55 -16.54 -9.68
CA ASN A 36 -5.60 -15.53 -9.65
C ASN A 36 -6.90 -16.12 -9.06
N GLY A 37 -7.58 -15.32 -8.23
CA GLY A 37 -8.83 -15.73 -7.56
C GLY A 37 -8.65 -16.63 -6.35
N ILE A 38 -7.40 -16.91 -5.88
CA ILE A 38 -7.15 -17.70 -4.65
C ILE A 38 -7.48 -16.94 -3.36
N GLY A 39 -7.56 -15.62 -3.42
CA GLY A 39 -7.87 -14.78 -2.26
C GLY A 39 -6.77 -13.79 -1.83
N LYS A 40 -5.75 -13.53 -2.66
CA LYS A 40 -4.67 -12.60 -2.34
C LYS A 40 -5.19 -11.21 -1.95
N SER A 41 -5.93 -10.55 -2.84
CA SER A 41 -6.52 -9.23 -2.56
C SER A 41 -7.55 -9.30 -1.43
N THR A 42 -8.26 -10.43 -1.26
CA THR A 42 -9.16 -10.64 -0.13
C THR A 42 -8.39 -10.63 1.20
N PHE A 43 -7.20 -11.22 1.24
CA PHE A 43 -6.33 -11.20 2.44
C PHE A 43 -5.83 -9.79 2.74
N LEU A 44 -5.34 -9.06 1.73
CA LEU A 44 -4.89 -7.67 1.91
C LEU A 44 -6.05 -6.75 2.37
N ASN A 45 -7.22 -6.92 1.79
CA ASN A 45 -8.43 -6.21 2.22
C ASN A 45 -8.85 -6.59 3.65
N ALA A 46 -8.68 -7.84 4.04
CA ALA A 46 -8.96 -8.29 5.41
C ALA A 46 -8.09 -7.56 6.45
N ILE A 47 -6.83 -7.29 6.12
CA ILE A 47 -5.91 -6.54 6.99
C ILE A 47 -6.32 -5.07 7.07
N THR A 48 -6.63 -4.44 5.92
CA THR A 48 -6.85 -2.99 5.81
C THR A 48 -8.29 -2.55 6.04
N GLN A 49 -9.24 -3.48 5.87
CA GLN A 49 -10.69 -3.25 5.96
C GLN A 49 -11.35 -4.35 6.83
N PRO A 50 -11.10 -4.38 8.14
CA PRO A 50 -11.54 -5.48 9.02
C PRO A 50 -13.06 -5.68 9.08
N TYR A 51 -13.85 -4.67 8.69
CA TYR A 51 -15.31 -4.80 8.58
C TYR A 51 -15.75 -5.75 7.45
N LEU A 52 -14.86 -6.12 6.55
CA LEU A 52 -15.12 -7.11 5.49
C LEU A 52 -14.95 -8.55 5.98
N LEU A 53 -14.43 -8.78 7.19
CA LEU A 53 -14.25 -10.11 7.75
C LEU A 53 -15.58 -10.71 8.22
N ASP A 54 -15.71 -12.03 8.05
CA ASP A 54 -16.83 -12.77 8.65
C ASP A 54 -16.52 -13.07 10.13
N LYS A 55 -15.27 -13.47 10.43
CA LYS A 55 -14.74 -13.66 11.78
C LYS A 55 -13.22 -13.49 11.77
N GLY A 56 -12.67 -13.28 12.96
CA GLY A 56 -11.24 -13.15 13.18
C GLY A 56 -10.86 -11.76 13.69
N VAL A 57 -9.60 -11.61 13.99
CA VAL A 57 -9.02 -10.38 14.51
C VAL A 57 -7.76 -10.07 13.73
N VAL A 58 -7.56 -8.79 13.42
CA VAL A 58 -6.32 -8.28 12.84
C VAL A 58 -5.80 -7.17 13.73
N LYS A 59 -4.52 -7.23 14.06
CA LYS A 59 -3.79 -6.16 14.75
C LYS A 59 -2.62 -5.69 13.89
N ILE A 60 -2.37 -4.40 13.92
CA ILE A 60 -1.23 -3.76 13.25
C ILE A 60 -0.46 -3.01 14.34
N ASP A 61 0.77 -3.43 14.59
CA ASP A 61 1.62 -2.92 15.69
C ASP A 61 0.90 -2.95 17.06
N GLY A 62 0.17 -4.03 17.32
CA GLY A 62 -0.57 -4.26 18.57
C GLY A 62 -1.93 -3.54 18.65
N ILE A 63 -2.30 -2.69 17.67
CA ILE A 63 -3.56 -1.95 17.62
C ILE A 63 -4.56 -2.73 16.75
N TYR A 64 -5.79 -2.88 17.20
CA TYR A 64 -6.82 -3.50 16.36
C TYR A 64 -7.02 -2.73 15.07
N SER A 65 -7.00 -3.41 13.93
CA SER A 65 -7.13 -2.77 12.62
C SER A 65 -8.49 -2.06 12.41
N SER A 66 -9.48 -2.37 13.25
CA SER A 66 -10.76 -1.65 13.31
C SER A 66 -10.68 -0.28 13.99
N GLU A 67 -9.63 0.00 14.73
CA GLU A 67 -9.43 1.28 15.41
C GLU A 67 -8.84 2.32 14.44
N PHE A 68 -9.24 3.57 14.63
CA PHE A 68 -8.78 4.66 13.76
C PHE A 68 -7.25 4.84 13.82
N GLN A 69 -6.65 4.65 14.99
CA GLN A 69 -5.20 4.77 15.22
C GLN A 69 -4.40 3.80 14.36
N ALA A 70 -4.91 2.59 14.09
CA ALA A 70 -4.22 1.61 13.25
C ALA A 70 -3.93 2.15 11.84
N LYS A 71 -4.74 3.09 11.33
CA LYS A 71 -4.58 3.66 9.99
C LYS A 71 -3.29 4.48 9.82
N TYR A 72 -2.70 4.93 10.91
CA TYR A 72 -1.39 5.61 10.87
C TYR A 72 -0.20 4.65 10.81
N HIS A 73 -0.44 3.36 11.05
CA HIS A 73 0.59 2.32 11.11
C HIS A 73 0.78 1.58 9.78
N TYR A 74 -0.09 1.83 8.80
CA TYR A 74 0.07 1.23 7.48
C TYR A 74 -0.30 2.19 6.35
N ALA A 75 0.30 1.97 5.18
CA ALA A 75 -0.14 2.54 3.93
C ALA A 75 -0.53 1.41 2.97
N PHE A 76 -1.66 1.55 2.29
CA PHE A 76 -2.18 0.54 1.38
C PHE A 76 -2.30 1.09 -0.04
N VAL A 77 -1.70 0.39 -0.99
CA VAL A 77 -1.86 0.66 -2.43
C VAL A 77 -2.63 -0.51 -3.04
N PRO A 78 -3.93 -0.34 -3.31
CA PRO A 78 -4.75 -1.37 -3.95
C PRO A 78 -4.40 -1.51 -5.43
N ASP A 79 -4.80 -2.63 -6.04
CA ASP A 79 -4.67 -2.83 -7.50
C ASP A 79 -5.53 -1.82 -8.30
N THR A 80 -6.69 -1.43 -7.78
CA THR A 80 -7.56 -0.40 -8.41
C THR A 80 -6.92 0.98 -8.37
N LYS A 81 -6.71 1.59 -9.54
CA LYS A 81 -6.06 2.91 -9.72
C LYS A 81 -7.04 4.04 -10.03
N GLU A 82 -8.20 4.02 -9.39
CA GLU A 82 -9.29 4.98 -9.64
C GLU A 82 -9.50 6.00 -8.50
N MET A 83 -8.53 6.10 -7.59
CA MET A 83 -8.60 7.06 -6.48
C MET A 83 -7.99 8.39 -6.88
N PHE A 84 -8.52 9.49 -6.32
CA PHE A 84 -7.96 10.84 -6.44
C PHE A 84 -7.74 11.33 -7.89
N LEU A 85 -8.52 10.84 -8.86
CA LEU A 85 -8.32 11.10 -10.29
C LEU A 85 -8.36 12.59 -10.66
N ASN A 86 -9.12 13.40 -9.92
CA ASN A 86 -9.27 14.84 -10.16
C ASN A 86 -8.14 15.69 -9.54
N LEU A 87 -7.27 15.10 -8.72
CA LEU A 87 -6.11 15.80 -8.19
C LEU A 87 -4.95 15.74 -9.19
N THR A 88 -4.12 16.76 -9.18
CA THR A 88 -2.79 16.68 -9.80
C THR A 88 -1.88 15.76 -8.98
N GLY A 89 -0.81 15.27 -9.57
CA GLY A 89 0.18 14.48 -8.83
C GLY A 89 0.73 15.22 -7.61
N LYS A 90 0.99 16.52 -7.75
CA LYS A 90 1.46 17.39 -6.67
C LYS A 90 0.42 17.51 -5.55
N GLU A 91 -0.84 17.84 -5.89
CA GLU A 91 -1.92 17.96 -4.91
C GLU A 91 -2.15 16.66 -4.14
N TYR A 92 -2.04 15.50 -4.81
CA TYR A 92 -2.14 14.21 -4.16
C TYR A 92 -1.01 13.98 -3.15
N LEU A 93 0.24 14.26 -3.52
CA LEU A 93 1.38 14.11 -2.60
C LEU A 93 1.27 15.07 -1.41
N ASP A 94 0.87 16.32 -1.63
CA ASP A 94 0.63 17.31 -0.59
C ASP A 94 -0.50 16.85 0.37
N PHE A 95 -1.56 16.26 -0.17
CA PHE A 95 -2.65 15.68 0.60
C PHE A 95 -2.17 14.53 1.50
N VAL A 96 -1.38 13.59 0.95
CA VAL A 96 -0.82 12.48 1.73
C VAL A 96 0.10 12.98 2.84
N CYS A 97 0.99 13.92 2.55
CA CYS A 97 1.85 14.54 3.55
C CYS A 97 1.04 15.19 4.69
N GLY A 98 -0.09 15.82 4.34
CA GLY A 98 -0.99 16.39 5.32
C GLY A 98 -1.68 15.36 6.21
N LEU A 99 -2.13 14.23 5.63
CA LEU A 99 -2.79 13.15 6.36
C LEU A 99 -1.89 12.51 7.42
N TYR A 100 -0.62 12.31 7.09
CA TYR A 100 0.34 11.64 7.97
C TYR A 100 1.21 12.61 8.79
N ASN A 101 0.89 13.90 8.82
CA ASN A 101 1.67 14.95 9.54
C ASN A 101 3.17 15.00 9.15
N GLN A 102 3.48 14.73 7.88
CA GLN A 102 4.86 14.62 7.38
C GLN A 102 5.34 15.85 6.59
N ARG A 103 4.63 16.98 6.63
CA ARG A 103 4.88 18.17 5.76
C ARG A 103 6.32 18.66 5.75
N GLU A 104 7.01 18.63 6.87
CA GLU A 104 8.39 19.11 6.98
C GLU A 104 9.42 18.11 6.43
N ARG A 105 9.12 16.81 6.45
CA ARG A 105 10.02 15.74 5.99
C ARG A 105 9.81 15.33 4.53
N CYS A 106 8.63 15.64 3.99
CA CYS A 106 8.23 15.15 2.68
C CYS A 106 9.04 15.75 1.53
N THR A 107 9.54 16.98 1.64
CA THR A 107 10.06 17.74 0.50
C THR A 107 11.26 17.05 -0.17
N ASP A 108 12.25 16.64 0.60
CA ASP A 108 13.47 16.02 0.05
C ASP A 108 13.21 14.59 -0.43
N LEU A 109 12.48 13.78 0.36
CA LEU A 109 12.13 12.41 0.00
C LEU A 109 11.24 12.33 -1.25
N ILE A 110 10.30 13.25 -1.39
CA ILE A 110 9.43 13.35 -2.57
C ILE A 110 10.27 13.61 -3.81
N SER A 111 11.20 14.56 -3.75
CA SER A 111 12.07 14.91 -4.89
C SER A 111 12.84 13.68 -5.38
N ASP A 112 13.46 12.93 -4.47
CA ASP A 112 14.22 11.74 -4.80
C ASP A 112 13.35 10.65 -5.47
N TYR A 113 12.16 10.37 -4.90
CA TYR A 113 11.27 9.36 -5.47
C TYR A 113 10.70 9.79 -6.83
N ILE A 114 10.34 11.06 -6.99
CA ILE A 114 9.87 11.62 -8.26
C ILE A 114 10.92 11.46 -9.35
N THR A 115 12.16 11.84 -9.07
CA THR A 115 13.28 11.74 -9.99
C THR A 115 13.58 10.27 -10.34
N ASN A 116 13.69 9.41 -9.35
CA ASN A 116 13.99 7.99 -9.57
C ASN A 116 12.90 7.27 -10.37
N LEU A 117 11.64 7.68 -10.24
CA LEU A 117 10.49 7.09 -10.95
C LEU A 117 10.08 7.90 -12.19
N LYS A 118 10.81 8.98 -12.54
CA LYS A 118 10.64 9.78 -13.76
C LYS A 118 9.24 10.40 -13.89
N LEU A 119 8.78 11.07 -12.83
CA LEU A 119 7.45 11.74 -12.78
C LEU A 119 7.55 13.28 -12.77
N GLU A 120 8.76 13.88 -12.89
CA GLU A 120 9.00 15.32 -12.73
C GLU A 120 8.09 16.17 -13.62
N ASN A 121 7.96 15.76 -14.88
CA ASN A 121 7.21 16.52 -15.89
C ASN A 121 5.70 16.28 -15.83
N SER A 122 5.22 15.47 -14.90
CA SER A 122 3.81 15.05 -14.84
C SER A 122 3.09 15.54 -13.59
N LEU A 123 3.79 16.16 -12.65
CA LEU A 123 3.23 16.51 -11.34
C LEU A 123 2.06 17.51 -11.42
N ASP A 124 2.08 18.42 -12.39
CA ASP A 124 1.02 19.41 -12.58
C ASP A 124 -0.16 18.87 -13.42
N MET A 125 -0.04 17.65 -13.94
CA MET A 125 -1.13 16.98 -14.68
C MET A 125 -2.06 16.26 -13.68
N THR A 126 -3.35 16.18 -14.01
CA THR A 126 -4.32 15.41 -13.21
C THR A 126 -4.04 13.92 -13.32
N ILE A 127 -4.21 13.20 -12.20
CA ILE A 127 -3.98 11.73 -12.13
C ILE A 127 -4.88 10.99 -13.13
N GLN A 128 -6.05 11.55 -13.49
CA GLN A 128 -6.91 10.97 -14.51
C GLN A 128 -6.18 10.79 -15.85
N THR A 129 -5.28 11.70 -16.22
CA THR A 129 -4.54 11.67 -17.48
C THR A 129 -3.30 10.78 -17.46
N TYR A 130 -2.93 10.26 -16.28
CA TYR A 130 -1.77 9.39 -16.13
C TYR A 130 -1.99 8.04 -16.80
N SER A 131 -0.92 7.48 -17.38
CA SER A 131 -0.89 6.08 -17.77
C SER A 131 -1.02 5.18 -16.53
N LEU A 132 -1.33 3.90 -16.73
CA LEU A 132 -1.42 2.94 -15.63
C LEU A 132 -0.12 2.91 -14.80
N GLY A 133 1.05 2.88 -15.47
CA GLY A 133 2.35 2.91 -14.80
C GLY A 133 2.60 4.21 -14.03
N MET A 134 2.20 5.37 -14.56
CA MET A 134 2.32 6.65 -13.85
C MET A 134 1.41 6.68 -12.61
N LYS A 135 0.17 6.17 -12.72
CA LYS A 135 -0.73 6.03 -11.56
C LYS A 135 -0.12 5.12 -10.50
N GLN A 136 0.45 3.99 -10.93
CA GLN A 136 1.14 3.08 -10.02
C GLN A 136 2.27 3.77 -9.27
N LYS A 137 3.13 4.50 -10.00
CA LYS A 137 4.27 5.23 -9.43
C LYS A 137 3.83 6.28 -8.41
N ILE A 138 2.84 7.12 -8.73
CA ILE A 138 2.41 8.20 -7.83
C ILE A 138 1.78 7.66 -6.54
N TYR A 139 0.98 6.58 -6.60
CA TYR A 139 0.41 5.95 -5.40
C TYR A 139 1.47 5.26 -4.55
N LEU A 140 2.49 4.65 -5.18
CA LEU A 140 3.64 4.08 -4.47
C LEU A 140 4.43 5.18 -3.74
N ILE A 141 4.70 6.32 -4.38
CA ILE A 141 5.34 7.46 -3.72
C ILE A 141 4.49 7.90 -2.53
N GLY A 142 3.18 8.04 -2.70
CA GLY A 142 2.28 8.38 -1.60
C GLY A 142 2.40 7.43 -0.41
N ALA A 143 2.44 6.12 -0.66
CA ALA A 143 2.64 5.13 0.40
C ALA A 143 4.00 5.26 1.09
N LEU A 144 5.08 5.50 0.34
CA LEU A 144 6.44 5.62 0.87
C LEU A 144 6.63 6.88 1.73
N ILE A 145 6.02 8.01 1.34
CA ILE A 145 6.12 9.27 2.08
C ILE A 145 5.20 9.35 3.30
N SER A 146 4.23 8.43 3.43
CA SER A 146 3.35 8.36 4.60
C SER A 146 4.11 8.12 5.91
N ASN A 147 5.32 7.58 5.82
CA ASN A 147 6.14 7.12 6.95
C ASN A 147 5.44 6.06 7.82
N ALA A 148 4.46 5.36 7.26
CA ALA A 148 3.83 4.22 7.92
C ALA A 148 4.82 3.06 8.03
N GLN A 149 4.81 2.36 9.16
CA GLN A 149 5.73 1.24 9.41
C GLN A 149 5.44 0.03 8.53
N ASN A 150 4.21 -0.13 8.08
CA ASN A 150 3.80 -1.26 7.26
C ASN A 150 3.29 -0.76 5.90
N ILE A 151 3.90 -1.19 4.81
CA ILE A 151 3.45 -0.89 3.45
C ILE A 151 2.82 -2.14 2.84
N ILE A 152 1.55 -2.04 2.50
CA ILE A 152 0.75 -3.12 1.94
C ILE A 152 0.48 -2.78 0.47
N LEU A 153 0.90 -3.68 -0.42
CA LEU A 153 0.86 -3.45 -1.86
C LEU A 153 0.12 -4.59 -2.54
N ASP A 154 -0.92 -4.27 -3.32
CA ASP A 154 -1.61 -5.23 -4.19
C ASP A 154 -1.17 -5.01 -5.64
N GLU A 155 -0.56 -6.03 -6.25
CA GLU A 155 -0.02 -6.06 -7.61
C GLU A 155 0.90 -4.84 -7.93
N PRO A 156 1.95 -4.56 -7.10
CA PRO A 156 2.71 -3.31 -7.16
C PRO A 156 3.52 -3.10 -8.45
N PHE A 157 3.72 -4.15 -9.23
CA PHE A 157 4.53 -4.10 -10.46
C PHE A 157 3.68 -3.96 -11.73
N ASN A 158 2.35 -4.03 -11.61
CA ASN A 158 1.45 -3.93 -12.76
C ASN A 158 1.61 -2.58 -13.47
N GLY A 159 1.82 -2.64 -14.80
CA GLY A 159 1.96 -1.46 -15.65
C GLY A 159 3.30 -0.73 -15.55
N LEU A 160 4.25 -1.22 -14.74
CA LEU A 160 5.59 -0.65 -14.65
C LEU A 160 6.52 -1.23 -15.73
N ASP A 161 7.40 -0.38 -16.26
CA ASP A 161 8.50 -0.79 -17.09
C ASP A 161 9.61 -1.49 -16.25
N PRO A 162 10.50 -2.30 -16.88
CA PRO A 162 11.53 -3.06 -16.15
C PRO A 162 12.48 -2.18 -15.30
N GLU A 163 12.79 -0.97 -15.77
CA GLU A 163 13.65 -0.04 -15.03
C GLU A 163 12.94 0.45 -13.76
N SER A 164 11.69 0.86 -13.86
CA SER A 164 10.88 1.26 -12.72
C SER A 164 10.67 0.12 -11.71
N VAL A 165 10.53 -1.12 -12.17
CA VAL A 165 10.47 -2.31 -11.29
C VAL A 165 11.78 -2.47 -10.51
N ALA A 166 12.94 -2.31 -11.17
CA ALA A 166 14.23 -2.42 -10.50
C ALA A 166 14.43 -1.32 -9.44
N VAL A 167 14.06 -0.08 -9.78
CA VAL A 167 14.09 1.07 -8.85
C VAL A 167 13.18 0.80 -7.64
N LEU A 168 11.93 0.40 -7.88
CA LEU A 168 10.99 0.11 -6.79
C LEU A 168 11.50 -0.98 -5.86
N LYS A 169 12.06 -2.07 -6.39
CA LYS A 169 12.66 -3.13 -5.57
C LYS A 169 13.78 -2.59 -4.68
N GLY A 170 14.64 -1.74 -5.22
CA GLY A 170 15.70 -1.07 -4.42
C GLY A 170 15.14 -0.21 -3.30
N ILE A 171 14.09 0.57 -3.58
CA ILE A 171 13.40 1.39 -2.59
C ILE A 171 12.77 0.52 -1.48
N LEU A 172 12.07 -0.55 -1.84
CA LEU A 172 11.45 -1.45 -0.85
C LEU A 172 12.48 -2.16 0.04
N LEU A 173 13.63 -2.58 -0.52
CA LEU A 173 14.74 -3.13 0.26
C LEU A 173 15.29 -2.09 1.24
N SER A 174 15.52 -0.86 0.77
CA SER A 174 15.98 0.24 1.64
C SER A 174 14.96 0.59 2.73
N PHE A 175 13.66 0.52 2.42
CA PHE A 175 12.60 0.73 3.40
C PHE A 175 12.62 -0.35 4.49
N ARG A 176 12.74 -1.63 4.11
CA ARG A 176 12.89 -2.74 5.06
C ARG A 176 14.07 -2.54 6.01
N ASP A 177 15.21 -2.10 5.50
CA ASP A 177 16.45 -1.97 6.27
C ASP A 177 16.43 -0.78 7.25
N LYS A 178 15.55 0.20 7.01
CA LYS A 178 15.36 1.35 7.90
C LYS A 178 14.37 1.09 9.04
N GLY A 179 13.54 0.07 8.93
CA GLY A 179 12.54 -0.34 9.91
C GLY A 179 11.19 0.24 9.67
#